data_45a321de60ad147105ee018b195ec320
#
_entry.id   45a321de60ad147105ee018b195ec320
#
_cell.length_a   1.000
_cell.length_b   1.000
_cell.length_c   1.000
_cell.angle_alpha   90.00
_cell.angle_beta   90.00
_cell.angle_gamma   90.00
#
_symmetry.space_group_name_H-M   'P 1'
#
loop_
_entity.id
_entity.type
_entity.pdbx_description
1 polymer ?
#
loop_
_entity_poly.entity_id
_entity_poly.type
_entity_poly.pdbx_seq_one_letter_code
_entity_poly.pdbx_strand_id
1 'polypeptide(L)'
;MKPDNAIEVKDVTKKFRIYFDKGHTLKEKTLFRKRRTFEERSVLKGISFEVKKGEAVGLIGHNGCGKSTTLKLLTKIMYPDSGSIEMCGRVSSLLELGAGFHPDMSGRENIYINASIFGLAKKEIDERLENVIAFSELEESIDHPVRTYSSGMYMRLAFSVAINVDADILLIDEILAVGDAGFQKKCFRRLKEIKEVGTTIVIVSHSMEQIEKNCDRSIWIHEGKIQAEGNPQEISVQYMDYMEEHRRAVAEREEKRKINRR
;
A
#
# COMPACT_ATOMS: atom_id res chain seq x y z
N MET A 1 19.88 -11.66 4.93
CA MET A 1 19.71 -10.20 4.72
C MET A 1 21.01 -9.46 5.05
N LYS A 2 21.37 -8.42 4.29
CA LYS A 2 22.52 -7.57 4.58
C LYS A 2 22.28 -6.75 5.86
N PRO A 3 23.28 -6.47 6.70
CA PRO A 3 23.10 -5.78 7.99
C PRO A 3 22.42 -4.39 7.88
N ASP A 4 22.70 -3.67 6.78
CA ASP A 4 22.21 -2.31 6.55
C ASP A 4 20.82 -2.27 5.89
N ASN A 5 20.30 -3.42 5.47
CA ASN A 5 18.99 -3.50 4.83
C ASN A 5 17.86 -3.66 5.86
N ALA A 6 16.77 -2.93 5.64
CA ALA A 6 15.49 -3.14 6.33
C ALA A 6 14.60 -4.12 5.56
N ILE A 7 14.66 -4.09 4.22
CA ILE A 7 13.87 -4.96 3.34
C ILE A 7 14.78 -5.52 2.25
N GLU A 8 14.67 -6.83 1.99
CA GLU A 8 15.25 -7.50 0.82
C GLU A 8 14.18 -8.31 0.11
N VAL A 9 14.02 -8.04 -1.18
CA VAL A 9 13.15 -8.76 -2.10
C VAL A 9 14.02 -9.42 -3.16
N LYS A 10 13.94 -10.76 -3.31
CA LYS A 10 14.80 -11.53 -4.20
C LYS A 10 13.96 -12.41 -5.13
N ASP A 11 14.02 -12.12 -6.42
CA ASP A 11 13.40 -12.88 -7.52
C ASP A 11 11.93 -13.25 -7.27
N VAL A 12 11.16 -12.28 -6.75
CA VAL A 12 9.79 -12.50 -6.33
C VAL A 12 8.84 -12.53 -7.51
N THR A 13 8.08 -13.63 -7.61
CA THR A 13 7.00 -13.78 -8.58
C THR A 13 5.63 -13.86 -7.90
N LYS A 14 4.58 -13.37 -8.60
CA LYS A 14 3.20 -13.54 -8.15
C LYS A 14 2.26 -13.66 -9.32
N LYS A 15 1.42 -14.73 -9.28
CA LYS A 15 0.38 -15.00 -10.26
C LYS A 15 -0.99 -15.03 -9.59
N PHE A 16 -2.01 -14.66 -10.34
CA PHE A 16 -3.41 -14.79 -9.93
C PHE A 16 -4.17 -15.63 -10.95
N ARG A 17 -5.09 -16.47 -10.46
CA ARG A 17 -6.02 -17.25 -11.28
C ARG A 17 -7.35 -16.53 -11.40
N ILE A 18 -7.70 -16.13 -12.61
CA ILE A 18 -8.98 -15.49 -12.92
C ILE A 18 -9.91 -16.57 -13.46
N TYR A 19 -10.99 -16.86 -12.72
CA TYR A 19 -12.00 -17.84 -13.13
C TYR A 19 -13.11 -17.15 -13.90
N PHE A 20 -13.38 -17.60 -15.11
CA PHE A 20 -14.42 -17.02 -15.99
C PHE A 20 -15.79 -17.65 -15.81
N ASP A 21 -15.88 -18.87 -15.25
CA ASP A 21 -17.16 -19.57 -15.03
C ASP A 21 -17.75 -19.30 -13.65
N LYS A 22 -18.76 -18.43 -13.61
CA LYS A 22 -19.72 -18.35 -12.50
C LYS A 22 -20.93 -19.20 -12.86
N GLY A 23 -20.85 -20.52 -12.70
CA GLY A 23 -22.06 -21.37 -12.69
C GLY A 23 -23.00 -20.95 -11.56
N HIS A 24 -24.11 -20.30 -11.88
CA HIS A 24 -25.05 -19.71 -10.91
C HIS A 24 -26.09 -20.74 -10.38
N THR A 25 -26.18 -21.96 -10.92
CA THR A 25 -27.17 -22.95 -10.49
C THR A 25 -26.55 -24.30 -10.08
N LEU A 26 -27.17 -24.94 -9.07
CA LEU A 26 -26.77 -26.27 -8.60
C LEU A 26 -26.88 -27.35 -9.72
N LYS A 27 -27.80 -27.17 -10.68
CA LYS A 27 -27.97 -28.06 -11.86
C LYS A 27 -26.79 -27.96 -12.83
N GLU A 28 -26.22 -26.79 -13.03
CA GLU A 28 -25.03 -26.61 -13.88
C GLU A 28 -23.77 -27.23 -13.24
N LYS A 29 -23.70 -27.27 -11.91
CA LYS A 29 -22.58 -27.91 -11.20
C LYS A 29 -22.53 -29.43 -11.39
N THR A 30 -23.66 -30.08 -11.60
CA THR A 30 -23.76 -31.54 -11.75
C THR A 30 -23.64 -32.02 -13.20
N LEU A 31 -24.15 -31.24 -14.18
CA LEU A 31 -24.11 -31.61 -15.60
C LEU A 31 -22.81 -31.23 -16.33
N PHE A 32 -22.11 -30.19 -15.88
CA PHE A 32 -20.86 -29.74 -16.48
C PHE A 32 -19.68 -29.97 -15.57
N ARG A 33 -19.21 -31.21 -15.51
CA ARG A 33 -17.88 -31.58 -15.00
C ARG A 33 -16.76 -31.09 -15.96
N LYS A 34 -17.03 -30.02 -16.75
CA LYS A 34 -16.04 -29.34 -17.58
C LYS A 34 -15.08 -28.58 -16.69
N ARG A 35 -13.78 -28.79 -16.93
CA ARG A 35 -12.65 -28.05 -16.34
C ARG A 35 -13.01 -26.58 -16.20
N ARG A 36 -12.98 -26.06 -14.95
CA ARG A 36 -13.04 -24.61 -14.69
C ARG A 36 -11.93 -23.97 -15.51
N THR A 37 -12.31 -23.24 -16.55
CA THR A 37 -11.36 -22.47 -17.34
C THR A 37 -10.92 -21.30 -16.49
N PHE A 38 -9.65 -21.23 -16.20
CA PHE A 38 -9.03 -20.09 -15.54
C PHE A 38 -7.89 -19.58 -16.43
N GLU A 39 -7.65 -18.31 -16.38
CA GLU A 39 -6.49 -17.66 -16.94
C GLU A 39 -5.50 -17.33 -15.81
N GLU A 40 -4.23 -17.69 -16.01
CA GLU A 40 -3.17 -17.26 -15.08
C GLU A 40 -2.63 -15.90 -15.53
N ARG A 41 -2.81 -14.90 -14.69
CA ARG A 41 -2.23 -13.58 -14.89
C ARG A 41 -1.00 -13.41 -13.99
N SER A 42 0.18 -13.38 -14.60
CA SER A 42 1.43 -13.07 -13.90
C SER A 42 1.50 -11.56 -13.63
N VAL A 43 1.48 -11.16 -12.36
CA VAL A 43 1.51 -9.76 -11.93
C VAL A 43 2.92 -9.34 -11.56
N LEU A 44 3.69 -10.19 -10.89
CA LEU A 44 5.12 -9.98 -10.65
C LEU A 44 5.91 -11.09 -11.31
N LYS A 45 7.02 -10.72 -11.98
CA LYS A 45 7.77 -11.59 -12.88
C LYS A 45 9.28 -11.62 -12.52
N GLY A 46 9.58 -11.83 -11.22
CA GLY A 46 10.95 -11.88 -10.74
C GLY A 46 11.49 -10.50 -10.39
N ILE A 47 10.82 -9.78 -9.49
CA ILE A 47 11.33 -8.49 -8.99
C ILE A 47 12.36 -8.72 -7.88
N SER A 48 13.43 -7.92 -7.90
CA SER A 48 14.47 -7.91 -6.86
C SER A 48 14.85 -6.48 -6.55
N PHE A 49 14.78 -6.11 -5.27
CA PHE A 49 15.22 -4.80 -4.78
C PHE A 49 15.53 -4.87 -3.29
N GLU A 50 16.27 -3.89 -2.81
CA GLU A 50 16.64 -3.73 -1.41
C GLU A 50 16.18 -2.35 -0.93
N VAL A 51 15.83 -2.23 0.37
CA VAL A 51 15.60 -0.93 1.02
C VAL A 51 16.48 -0.87 2.25
N LYS A 52 17.30 0.18 2.35
CA LYS A 52 18.18 0.40 3.49
C LYS A 52 17.40 0.88 4.71
N LYS A 53 17.95 0.67 5.90
CA LYS A 53 17.39 1.23 7.14
C LYS A 53 17.36 2.75 7.06
N GLY A 54 16.22 3.35 7.40
CA GLY A 54 16.00 4.79 7.34
C GLY A 54 15.77 5.36 5.93
N GLU A 55 15.82 4.52 4.87
CA GLU A 55 15.57 4.96 3.50
C GLU A 55 14.06 5.08 3.23
N ALA A 56 13.65 6.13 2.53
CA ALA A 56 12.31 6.28 1.99
C ALA A 56 12.31 5.95 0.49
N VAL A 57 11.59 4.89 0.10
CA VAL A 57 11.52 4.41 -1.29
C VAL A 57 10.12 4.55 -1.85
N GLY A 58 10.00 5.17 -3.03
CA GLY A 58 8.77 5.28 -3.79
C GLY A 58 8.61 4.16 -4.81
N LEU A 59 7.46 3.45 -4.82
CA LEU A 59 7.11 2.52 -5.88
C LEU A 59 6.17 3.22 -6.87
N ILE A 60 6.61 3.38 -8.11
CA ILE A 60 5.85 4.04 -9.18
C ILE A 60 5.55 3.10 -10.34
N GLY A 61 4.60 3.46 -11.18
CA GLY A 61 4.18 2.69 -12.36
C GLY A 61 2.68 2.79 -12.61
N HIS A 62 2.23 2.33 -13.78
CA HIS A 62 0.81 2.36 -14.16
C HIS A 62 -0.07 1.43 -13.31
N ASN A 63 -1.40 1.59 -13.40
CA ASN A 63 -2.35 0.72 -12.71
C ASN A 63 -2.21 -0.73 -13.17
N GLY A 64 -2.17 -1.65 -12.19
CA GLY A 64 -2.04 -3.09 -12.45
C GLY A 64 -0.62 -3.56 -12.77
N CYS A 65 0.42 -2.72 -12.66
CA CYS A 65 1.82 -3.13 -12.88
C CYS A 65 2.41 -3.96 -11.73
N GLY A 66 1.76 -4.00 -10.54
CA GLY A 66 2.18 -4.81 -9.40
C GLY A 66 2.50 -4.07 -8.10
N LYS A 67 2.40 -2.72 -8.04
CA LYS A 67 2.73 -1.92 -6.84
C LYS A 67 2.00 -2.37 -5.57
N SER A 68 0.66 -2.35 -5.57
CA SER A 68 -0.14 -2.78 -4.41
C SER A 68 0.02 -4.27 -4.12
N THR A 69 0.32 -5.10 -5.14
CA THR A 69 0.67 -6.50 -4.94
C THR A 69 1.99 -6.62 -4.18
N THR A 70 2.99 -5.83 -4.54
CA THR A 70 4.27 -5.78 -3.85
C THR A 70 4.07 -5.36 -2.38
N LEU A 71 3.29 -4.31 -2.10
CA LEU A 71 2.99 -3.93 -0.71
C LEU A 71 2.27 -5.04 0.07
N LYS A 72 1.28 -5.71 -0.53
CA LYS A 72 0.58 -6.84 0.11
C LYS A 72 1.48 -8.03 0.39
N LEU A 73 2.53 -8.23 -0.38
CA LEU A 73 3.56 -9.23 -0.10
C LEU A 73 4.47 -8.79 1.05
N LEU A 74 4.86 -7.50 1.11
CA LEU A 74 5.64 -6.94 2.21
C LEU A 74 4.87 -6.98 3.54
N THR A 75 3.56 -6.75 3.54
CA THR A 75 2.71 -6.86 4.75
C THR A 75 2.37 -8.30 5.12
N LYS A 76 2.80 -9.30 4.35
CA LYS A 76 2.46 -10.72 4.53
C LYS A 76 0.95 -11.03 4.45
N ILE A 77 0.12 -10.11 3.91
CA ILE A 77 -1.28 -10.37 3.54
C ILE A 77 -1.33 -11.43 2.43
N MET A 78 -0.30 -11.45 1.58
CA MET A 78 -0.08 -12.48 0.57
C MET A 78 1.34 -13.02 0.66
N TYR A 79 1.55 -14.23 0.08
CA TYR A 79 2.87 -14.83 -0.06
C TYR A 79 3.28 -14.88 -1.54
N PRO A 80 4.58 -14.77 -1.85
CA PRO A 80 5.08 -14.94 -3.21
C PRO A 80 4.90 -16.39 -3.67
N ASP A 81 4.82 -16.59 -4.99
CA ASP A 81 4.78 -17.92 -5.59
C ASP A 81 6.19 -18.48 -5.75
N SER A 82 7.19 -17.61 -5.93
CA SER A 82 8.62 -17.94 -5.85
C SER A 82 9.43 -16.73 -5.39
N GLY A 83 10.69 -16.94 -5.05
CA GLY A 83 11.57 -15.93 -4.48
C GLY A 83 11.42 -15.78 -2.98
N SER A 84 12.02 -14.76 -2.40
CA SER A 84 11.98 -14.52 -0.96
C SER A 84 11.84 -13.03 -0.63
N ILE A 85 11.23 -12.76 0.52
CA ILE A 85 11.10 -11.41 1.10
C ILE A 85 11.55 -11.52 2.55
N GLU A 86 12.56 -10.75 2.90
CA GLU A 86 13.08 -10.62 4.26
C GLU A 86 12.92 -9.18 4.74
N MET A 87 12.45 -8.99 5.96
CA MET A 87 12.29 -7.68 6.61
C MET A 87 12.78 -7.74 8.04
N CYS A 88 13.38 -6.66 8.52
CA CYS A 88 13.95 -6.57 9.86
C CYS A 88 13.27 -5.45 10.64
N GLY A 89 12.65 -5.81 11.76
CA GLY A 89 11.98 -4.87 12.64
C GLY A 89 10.45 -4.95 12.59
N ARG A 90 9.81 -4.05 13.35
CA ARG A 90 8.35 -3.91 13.44
C ARG A 90 7.82 -3.21 12.18
N VAL A 91 6.83 -3.82 11.53
CA VAL A 91 6.21 -3.28 10.32
C VAL A 91 4.84 -2.69 10.67
N SER A 92 4.62 -1.42 10.31
CA SER A 92 3.28 -0.81 10.27
C SER A 92 2.85 -0.57 8.83
N SER A 93 1.56 -0.71 8.56
CA SER A 93 1.02 -0.55 7.21
C SER A 93 -0.24 0.29 7.20
N LEU A 94 -0.29 1.24 6.28
CA LEU A 94 -1.48 2.04 6.02
C LEU A 94 -2.38 1.43 4.92
N LEU A 95 -2.09 0.20 4.44
CA LEU A 95 -2.90 -0.45 3.41
C LEU A 95 -4.33 -0.77 3.85
N GLU A 96 -4.50 -1.16 5.09
CA GLU A 96 -5.77 -1.61 5.64
C GLU A 96 -6.10 -0.81 6.90
N LEU A 97 -6.21 0.53 6.75
CA LEU A 97 -6.56 1.41 7.85
C LEU A 97 -7.90 1.01 8.49
N GLY A 98 -7.87 0.81 9.80
CA GLY A 98 -9.04 0.37 10.56
C GLY A 98 -9.36 -1.12 10.43
N ALA A 99 -8.50 -1.94 9.79
CA ALA A 99 -8.64 -3.37 9.85
C ALA A 99 -8.62 -3.84 11.32
N GLY A 100 -9.62 -4.64 11.70
CA GLY A 100 -9.80 -5.08 13.07
C GLY A 100 -10.58 -4.12 13.97
N PHE A 101 -11.05 -2.96 13.48
CA PHE A 101 -11.97 -2.13 14.25
C PHE A 101 -13.31 -2.86 14.48
N HIS A 102 -13.74 -2.89 15.72
CA HIS A 102 -15.04 -3.46 16.09
C HIS A 102 -16.10 -2.36 16.15
N PRO A 103 -17.16 -2.43 15.34
CA PRO A 103 -18.12 -1.32 15.19
C PRO A 103 -18.87 -0.95 16.49
N ASP A 104 -19.11 -1.93 17.36
CA ASP A 104 -19.85 -1.71 18.62
C ASP A 104 -18.97 -1.25 19.78
N MET A 105 -17.66 -1.25 19.62
CA MET A 105 -16.72 -0.73 20.61
C MET A 105 -16.42 0.74 20.37
N SER A 106 -16.04 1.44 21.45
CA SER A 106 -15.63 2.85 21.42
C SER A 106 -14.34 3.04 20.58
N GLY A 107 -14.08 4.28 20.18
CA GLY A 107 -12.81 4.63 19.54
C GLY A 107 -11.60 4.28 20.41
N ARG A 108 -11.70 4.55 21.73
CA ARG A 108 -10.65 4.20 22.71
C ARG A 108 -10.37 2.70 22.73
N GLU A 109 -11.38 1.86 22.83
CA GLU A 109 -11.21 0.40 22.78
C GLU A 109 -10.63 -0.08 21.44
N ASN A 110 -11.04 0.52 20.35
CA ASN A 110 -10.49 0.23 19.02
C ASN A 110 -9.02 0.64 18.87
N ILE A 111 -8.55 1.69 19.58
CA ILE A 111 -7.12 2.00 19.65
C ILE A 111 -6.36 0.82 20.25
N TYR A 112 -6.83 0.26 21.38
CA TYR A 112 -6.16 -0.88 22.02
C TYR A 112 -6.14 -2.11 21.12
N ILE A 113 -7.27 -2.44 20.46
CA ILE A 113 -7.36 -3.59 19.55
C ILE A 113 -6.39 -3.42 18.41
N ASN A 114 -6.45 -2.29 17.72
CA ASN A 114 -5.67 -2.06 16.51
C ASN A 114 -4.16 -1.95 16.81
N ALA A 115 -3.78 -1.23 17.85
CA ALA A 115 -2.38 -1.14 18.28
C ALA A 115 -1.81 -2.50 18.70
N SER A 116 -2.63 -3.38 19.31
CA SER A 116 -2.23 -4.76 19.63
C SER A 116 -2.00 -5.60 18.37
N ILE A 117 -2.80 -5.39 17.30
CA ILE A 117 -2.57 -6.05 15.99
C ILE A 117 -1.22 -5.64 15.42
N PHE A 118 -0.79 -4.38 15.60
CA PHE A 118 0.55 -3.91 15.24
C PHE A 118 1.65 -4.39 16.20
N GLY A 119 1.32 -5.20 17.22
CA GLY A 119 2.27 -5.82 18.12
C GLY A 119 2.70 -4.98 19.31
N LEU A 120 1.95 -3.91 19.67
CA LEU A 120 2.22 -3.17 20.90
C LEU A 120 1.69 -3.91 22.11
N ALA A 121 2.46 -3.93 23.19
CA ALA A 121 2.01 -4.38 24.49
C ALA A 121 1.08 -3.30 25.12
N LYS A 122 0.19 -3.72 26.04
CA LYS A 122 -0.75 -2.80 26.70
C LYS A 122 -0.08 -1.57 27.28
N LYS A 123 1.07 -1.73 27.95
CA LYS A 123 1.82 -0.62 28.54
C LYS A 123 2.28 0.40 27.49
N GLU A 124 2.76 -0.08 26.33
CA GLU A 124 3.16 0.78 25.22
C GLU A 124 1.96 1.55 24.64
N ILE A 125 0.77 0.94 24.63
CA ILE A 125 -0.47 1.58 24.18
C ILE A 125 -0.89 2.65 25.17
N ASP A 126 -0.88 2.35 26.49
CA ASP A 126 -1.23 3.29 27.55
C ASP A 126 -0.36 4.57 27.47
N GLU A 127 0.93 4.42 27.20
CA GLU A 127 1.88 5.54 27.06
C GLU A 127 1.59 6.43 25.83
N ARG A 128 0.95 5.88 24.78
CA ARG A 128 0.68 6.58 23.50
C ARG A 128 -0.77 7.02 23.36
N LEU A 129 -1.66 6.52 24.20
CA LEU A 129 -3.11 6.65 24.05
C LEU A 129 -3.55 8.09 23.83
N GLU A 130 -3.12 8.99 24.72
CA GLU A 130 -3.51 10.41 24.66
C GLU A 130 -2.94 11.08 23.39
N ASN A 131 -1.74 10.71 22.96
CA ASN A 131 -1.16 11.23 21.71
C ASN A 131 -1.96 10.77 20.47
N VAL A 132 -2.41 9.51 20.45
CA VAL A 132 -3.25 8.97 19.38
C VAL A 132 -4.58 9.70 19.32
N ILE A 133 -5.23 9.90 20.48
CA ILE A 133 -6.51 10.62 20.60
C ILE A 133 -6.35 12.07 20.12
N ALA A 134 -5.38 12.80 20.63
CA ALA A 134 -5.10 14.18 20.23
C ALA A 134 -4.71 14.31 18.75
N PHE A 135 -3.98 13.31 18.21
CA PHE A 135 -3.68 13.32 16.79
C PHE A 135 -4.92 13.12 15.93
N SER A 136 -5.86 12.27 16.37
CA SER A 136 -7.10 11.99 15.62
C SER A 136 -8.09 13.15 15.60
N GLU A 137 -7.98 14.08 16.58
CA GLU A 137 -8.94 15.18 16.82
C GLU A 137 -10.36 14.66 17.09
N LEU A 138 -10.46 13.58 17.87
CA LEU A 138 -11.72 12.90 18.19
C LEU A 138 -12.00 12.85 19.70
N GLU A 139 -11.41 13.76 20.50
CA GLU A 139 -11.49 13.77 21.96
C GLU A 139 -12.94 13.68 22.46
N GLU A 140 -13.85 14.45 21.84
CA GLU A 140 -15.26 14.48 22.23
C GLU A 140 -16.02 13.20 21.84
N SER A 141 -15.53 12.45 20.86
CA SER A 141 -16.22 11.27 20.32
C SER A 141 -15.53 9.96 20.67
N ILE A 142 -14.37 10.01 21.32
CA ILE A 142 -13.49 8.83 21.49
C ILE A 142 -14.15 7.69 22.27
N ASP A 143 -15.04 8.00 23.17
CA ASP A 143 -15.75 7.02 24.00
C ASP A 143 -17.11 6.59 23.38
N HIS A 144 -17.45 7.08 22.18
CA HIS A 144 -18.62 6.63 21.43
C HIS A 144 -18.28 5.41 20.55
N PRO A 145 -19.27 4.51 20.29
CA PRO A 145 -19.08 3.37 19.39
C PRO A 145 -18.69 3.81 17.99
N VAL A 146 -17.68 3.14 17.38
CA VAL A 146 -17.13 3.52 16.08
C VAL A 146 -18.16 3.42 14.93
N ARG A 147 -19.22 2.60 15.08
CA ARG A 147 -20.34 2.59 14.12
C ARG A 147 -21.05 3.94 13.97
N THR A 148 -20.91 4.85 14.94
CA THR A 148 -21.50 6.20 14.89
C THR A 148 -20.59 7.22 14.22
N TYR A 149 -19.35 6.83 13.86
CA TYR A 149 -18.38 7.70 13.25
C TYR A 149 -18.71 7.95 11.78
N SER A 150 -18.44 9.16 11.32
CA SER A 150 -18.37 9.40 9.87
C SER A 150 -17.19 8.66 9.26
N SER A 151 -17.19 8.46 7.94
CA SER A 151 -16.04 7.86 7.26
C SER A 151 -14.73 8.63 7.51
N GLY A 152 -14.80 9.96 7.60
CA GLY A 152 -13.66 10.80 7.93
C GLY A 152 -13.13 10.56 9.34
N MET A 153 -14.01 10.51 10.37
CA MET A 153 -13.63 10.19 11.75
C MET A 153 -13.02 8.80 11.86
N TYR A 154 -13.62 7.81 11.20
CA TYR A 154 -13.09 6.44 11.14
C TYR A 154 -11.66 6.40 10.59
N MET A 155 -11.44 7.05 9.46
CA MET A 155 -10.12 7.08 8.81
C MET A 155 -9.10 7.89 9.61
N ARG A 156 -9.50 8.99 10.27
CA ARG A 156 -8.63 9.77 11.16
C ARG A 156 -8.15 8.92 12.33
N LEU A 157 -9.06 8.18 12.99
CA LEU A 157 -8.70 7.30 14.10
C LEU A 157 -7.74 6.21 13.65
N ALA A 158 -8.08 5.50 12.56
CA ALA A 158 -7.28 4.41 12.03
C ALA A 158 -5.86 4.85 11.64
N PHE A 159 -5.74 6.00 10.96
CA PHE A 159 -4.45 6.60 10.62
C PHE A 159 -3.66 6.99 11.88
N SER A 160 -4.33 7.60 12.87
CA SER A 160 -3.70 8.03 14.12
C SER A 160 -3.10 6.87 14.90
N VAL A 161 -3.76 5.71 14.91
CA VAL A 161 -3.19 4.50 15.51
C VAL A 161 -1.96 4.06 14.74
N ALA A 162 -2.10 3.86 13.42
CA ALA A 162 -1.05 3.27 12.59
C ALA A 162 0.24 4.11 12.57
N ILE A 163 0.13 5.44 12.65
CA ILE A 163 1.28 6.36 12.61
C ILE A 163 1.99 6.53 13.95
N ASN A 164 1.37 6.08 15.07
CA ASN A 164 1.92 6.17 16.41
C ASN A 164 2.41 4.83 16.98
N VAL A 165 2.65 3.83 16.12
CA VAL A 165 3.11 2.48 16.50
C VAL A 165 4.63 2.42 16.73
N ASP A 166 5.41 3.46 16.41
CA ASP A 166 6.88 3.43 16.40
C ASP A 166 7.42 2.22 15.63
N ALA A 167 7.07 2.14 14.35
CA ALA A 167 7.50 1.09 13.46
C ALA A 167 8.93 1.33 12.95
N ASP A 168 9.70 0.25 12.73
CA ASP A 168 10.98 0.29 12.03
C ASP A 168 10.77 0.45 10.51
N ILE A 169 9.65 -0.09 10.01
CA ILE A 169 9.26 -0.05 8.60
C ILE A 169 7.80 0.42 8.50
N LEU A 170 7.56 1.48 7.73
CA LEU A 170 6.23 2.02 7.44
C LEU A 170 5.89 1.82 5.96
N LEU A 171 4.79 1.12 5.69
CA LEU A 171 4.29 0.84 4.33
C LEU A 171 3.05 1.69 4.04
N ILE A 172 3.09 2.48 2.96
CA ILE A 172 2.05 3.46 2.62
C ILE A 172 1.53 3.19 1.22
N ASP A 173 0.20 2.98 1.07
CA ASP A 173 -0.48 2.87 -0.23
C ASP A 173 -1.41 4.06 -0.40
N GLU A 174 -1.16 4.95 -1.35
CA GLU A 174 -2.02 6.07 -1.83
C GLU A 174 -2.92 6.83 -0.80
N ILE A 175 -3.08 6.31 0.43
CA ILE A 175 -4.07 6.69 1.43
C ILE A 175 -3.71 7.99 2.19
N LEU A 176 -2.82 8.83 1.66
CA LEU A 176 -2.55 10.13 2.28
C LEU A 176 -3.69 11.16 2.06
N ALA A 177 -4.76 10.76 1.35
CA ALA A 177 -5.99 11.54 1.19
C ALA A 177 -7.00 11.32 2.34
N VAL A 178 -6.52 11.06 3.57
CA VAL A 178 -7.36 10.85 4.75
C VAL A 178 -7.84 12.18 5.34
N GLY A 179 -9.13 12.28 5.62
CA GLY A 179 -9.72 13.46 6.25
C GLY A 179 -9.78 14.69 5.34
N ASP A 180 -9.87 15.87 5.95
CA ASP A 180 -9.84 17.15 5.24
C ASP A 180 -8.41 17.64 4.97
N ALA A 181 -8.29 18.75 4.24
CA ALA A 181 -7.00 19.33 3.88
C ALA A 181 -6.11 19.70 5.09
N GLY A 182 -6.72 20.04 6.24
CA GLY A 182 -6.00 20.33 7.49
C GLY A 182 -5.36 19.08 8.07
N PHE A 183 -6.13 18.01 8.16
CA PHE A 183 -5.67 16.72 8.66
C PHE A 183 -4.60 16.10 7.73
N GLN A 184 -4.78 16.22 6.42
CA GLN A 184 -3.78 15.77 5.44
C GLN A 184 -2.41 16.44 5.66
N LYS A 185 -2.39 17.77 5.87
CA LYS A 185 -1.14 18.50 6.20
C LYS A 185 -0.50 17.99 7.49
N LYS A 186 -1.30 17.66 8.50
CA LYS A 186 -0.85 17.07 9.76
C LYS A 186 -0.23 15.69 9.55
N CYS A 187 -0.85 14.85 8.70
CA CYS A 187 -0.32 13.55 8.30
C CYS A 187 1.05 13.67 7.61
N PHE A 188 1.18 14.54 6.62
CA PHE A 188 2.45 14.74 5.91
C PHE A 188 3.57 15.25 6.84
N ARG A 189 3.26 16.17 7.76
CA ARG A 189 4.23 16.64 8.75
C ARG A 189 4.70 15.48 9.63
N ARG A 190 3.76 14.65 10.11
CA ARG A 190 4.10 13.49 10.94
C ARG A 190 4.95 12.47 10.21
N LEU A 191 4.67 12.21 8.93
CA LEU A 191 5.50 11.33 8.10
C LEU A 191 6.93 11.86 7.95
N LYS A 192 7.10 13.17 7.81
CA LYS A 192 8.42 13.78 7.76
C LYS A 192 9.18 13.59 9.08
N GLU A 193 8.54 13.82 10.22
CA GLU A 193 9.11 13.57 11.55
C GLU A 193 9.56 12.12 11.72
N ILE A 194 8.71 11.16 11.30
CA ILE A 194 9.01 9.72 11.34
C ILE A 194 10.21 9.37 10.47
N LYS A 195 10.31 9.97 9.28
CA LYS A 195 11.48 9.80 8.41
C LYS A 195 12.77 10.35 9.06
N GLU A 196 12.68 11.53 9.69
CA GLU A 196 13.81 12.19 10.34
C GLU A 196 14.37 11.38 11.53
N VAL A 197 13.54 10.59 12.22
CA VAL A 197 14.02 9.67 13.28
C VAL A 197 14.56 8.33 12.75
N GLY A 198 14.60 8.13 11.43
CA GLY A 198 15.25 7.00 10.80
C GLY A 198 14.34 5.80 10.51
N THR A 199 13.03 5.96 10.53
CA THR A 199 12.10 4.91 10.08
C THR A 199 12.24 4.67 8.58
N THR A 200 12.30 3.42 8.18
CA THR A 200 12.29 3.01 6.77
C THR A 200 10.88 3.15 6.20
N ILE A 201 10.74 3.77 5.04
CA ILE A 201 9.42 4.04 4.47
C ILE A 201 9.33 3.50 3.04
N VAL A 202 8.25 2.79 2.72
CA VAL A 202 7.92 2.42 1.34
C VAL A 202 6.57 3.04 0.99
N ILE A 203 6.57 3.90 -0.03
CA ILE A 203 5.38 4.64 -0.47
C ILE A 203 4.98 4.19 -1.87
N VAL A 204 3.72 3.81 -2.06
CA VAL A 204 3.08 3.72 -3.37
C VAL A 204 2.25 4.98 -3.57
N SER A 205 2.52 5.73 -4.63
CA SER A 205 1.70 6.89 -5.00
C SER A 205 1.61 7.04 -6.52
N HIS A 206 0.50 7.59 -6.98
CA HIS A 206 0.35 8.07 -8.36
C HIS A 206 0.82 9.52 -8.55
N SER A 207 1.07 10.24 -7.47
CA SER A 207 1.60 11.60 -7.50
C SER A 207 3.12 11.59 -7.51
N MET A 208 3.70 11.90 -8.67
CA MET A 208 5.16 12.03 -8.78
C MET A 208 5.71 13.11 -7.84
N GLU A 209 4.97 14.21 -7.67
CA GLU A 209 5.33 15.27 -6.74
C GLU A 209 5.48 14.77 -5.28
N GLN A 210 4.59 13.88 -4.84
CA GLN A 210 4.68 13.28 -3.50
C GLN A 210 5.92 12.38 -3.38
N ILE A 211 6.20 11.57 -4.41
CA ILE A 211 7.38 10.70 -4.44
C ILE A 211 8.67 11.53 -4.41
N GLU A 212 8.76 12.58 -5.25
CA GLU A 212 9.93 13.46 -5.33
C GLU A 212 10.21 14.21 -4.02
N LYS A 213 9.15 14.62 -3.29
CA LYS A 213 9.30 15.35 -2.02
C LYS A 213 9.62 14.46 -0.82
N ASN A 214 9.17 13.22 -0.82
CA ASN A 214 9.20 12.40 0.38
C ASN A 214 10.14 11.19 0.29
N CYS A 215 10.59 10.80 -0.91
CA CYS A 215 11.42 9.63 -1.10
C CYS A 215 12.88 9.99 -1.44
N ASP A 216 13.80 9.17 -0.99
CA ASP A 216 15.23 9.28 -1.30
C ASP A 216 15.56 8.59 -2.62
N ARG A 217 14.78 7.55 -2.96
CA ARG A 217 14.89 6.76 -4.19
C ARG A 217 13.50 6.33 -4.66
N SER A 218 13.34 6.14 -5.97
CA SER A 218 12.14 5.52 -6.53
C SER A 218 12.48 4.29 -7.37
N ILE A 219 11.52 3.36 -7.39
CA ILE A 219 11.57 2.12 -8.18
C ILE A 219 10.37 2.12 -9.12
N TRP A 220 10.63 2.11 -10.41
CA TRP A 220 9.60 2.02 -11.42
C TRP A 220 9.31 0.57 -11.78
N ILE A 221 8.09 0.12 -11.47
CA ILE A 221 7.58 -1.20 -11.83
C ILE A 221 6.77 -1.08 -13.13
N HIS A 222 7.15 -1.88 -14.13
CA HIS A 222 6.47 -1.95 -15.41
C HIS A 222 6.24 -3.42 -15.78
N GLU A 223 4.98 -3.79 -16.13
CA GLU A 223 4.58 -5.16 -16.50
C GLU A 223 5.11 -6.26 -15.56
N GLY A 224 5.17 -5.97 -14.26
CA GLY A 224 5.63 -6.90 -13.23
C GLY A 224 7.13 -7.06 -13.10
N LYS A 225 7.93 -6.18 -13.71
CA LYS A 225 9.39 -6.10 -13.59
C LYS A 225 9.83 -4.73 -13.13
N ILE A 226 11.01 -4.64 -12.55
CA ILE A 226 11.66 -3.35 -12.29
C ILE A 226 12.23 -2.85 -13.61
N GLN A 227 11.76 -1.68 -14.06
CA GLN A 227 12.19 -1.03 -15.28
C GLN A 227 13.38 -0.11 -15.03
N ALA A 228 13.34 0.64 -13.94
CA ALA A 228 14.42 1.51 -13.50
C ALA A 228 14.30 1.79 -12.00
N GLU A 229 15.41 2.15 -11.37
CA GLU A 229 15.46 2.65 -9.99
C GLU A 229 16.55 3.70 -9.84
N GLY A 230 16.35 4.69 -8.98
CA GLY A 230 17.30 5.75 -8.77
C GLY A 230 16.69 7.01 -8.18
N ASN A 231 17.29 8.16 -8.48
CA ASN A 231 16.81 9.46 -8.01
C ASN A 231 15.35 9.69 -8.42
N PRO A 232 14.47 10.12 -7.49
CA PRO A 232 13.04 10.26 -7.77
C PRO A 232 12.72 11.18 -8.94
N GLN A 233 13.40 12.32 -9.09
CA GLN A 233 13.17 13.27 -10.17
C GLN A 233 13.54 12.66 -11.54
N GLU A 234 14.69 11.95 -11.61
CA GLU A 234 15.14 11.32 -12.85
C GLU A 234 14.20 10.20 -13.30
N ILE A 235 13.77 9.37 -12.34
CA ILE A 235 12.83 8.26 -12.62
C ILE A 235 11.44 8.79 -12.96
N SER A 236 10.99 9.88 -12.31
CA SER A 236 9.72 10.53 -12.66
C SER A 236 9.71 11.03 -14.11
N VAL A 237 10.78 11.68 -14.56
CA VAL A 237 10.91 12.14 -15.96
C VAL A 237 10.82 10.95 -16.91
N GLN A 238 11.64 9.91 -16.69
CA GLN A 238 11.63 8.71 -17.55
C GLN A 238 10.24 8.04 -17.61
N TYR A 239 9.54 7.98 -16.47
CA TYR A 239 8.19 7.42 -16.38
C TYR A 239 7.17 8.28 -17.14
N MET A 240 7.24 9.61 -17.01
CA MET A 240 6.32 10.53 -17.69
C MET A 240 6.52 10.48 -19.20
N ASP A 241 7.76 10.49 -19.69
CA ASP A 241 8.08 10.38 -21.11
C ASP A 241 7.54 9.07 -21.70
N TYR A 242 7.77 7.94 -21.00
CA TYR A 242 7.20 6.65 -21.38
C TYR A 242 5.67 6.67 -21.46
N MET A 243 5.01 7.28 -20.47
CA MET A 243 3.54 7.36 -20.43
C MET A 243 2.98 8.23 -21.57
N GLU A 244 3.69 9.28 -21.95
CA GLU A 244 3.30 10.13 -23.08
C GLU A 244 3.44 9.40 -24.41
N GLU A 245 4.57 8.72 -24.66
CA GLU A 245 4.78 7.89 -25.84
C GLU A 245 3.75 6.78 -25.96
N HIS A 246 3.47 6.09 -24.84
CA HIS A 246 2.47 5.02 -24.82
C HIS A 246 1.07 5.55 -25.15
N ARG A 247 0.69 6.73 -24.61
CA ARG A 247 -0.59 7.38 -24.90
C ARG A 247 -0.74 7.73 -26.38
N ARG A 248 0.33 8.28 -26.99
CA ARG A 248 0.35 8.59 -28.43
C ARG A 248 0.20 7.33 -29.27
N ALA A 249 0.92 6.28 -28.94
CA ALA A 249 0.84 4.99 -29.66
C ALA A 249 -0.56 4.33 -29.56
N VAL A 250 -1.24 4.44 -28.41
CA VAL A 250 -2.60 3.94 -28.25
C VAL A 250 -3.59 4.76 -29.08
N ALA A 251 -3.49 6.08 -29.05
CA ALA A 251 -4.36 6.97 -29.83
C ALA A 251 -4.23 6.70 -31.35
N GLU A 252 -3.03 6.54 -31.87
CA GLU A 252 -2.80 6.19 -33.28
C GLU A 252 -3.40 4.84 -33.66
N ARG A 253 -3.30 3.84 -32.77
CA ARG A 253 -3.91 2.51 -33.02
C ARG A 253 -5.43 2.58 -33.06
N GLU A 254 -6.03 3.37 -32.19
CA GLU A 254 -7.49 3.57 -32.18
C GLU A 254 -7.99 4.31 -33.43
N GLU A 255 -7.27 5.31 -33.89
CA GLU A 255 -7.58 6.04 -35.11
C GLU A 255 -7.48 5.14 -36.35
N LYS A 256 -6.42 4.35 -36.50
CA LYS A 256 -6.27 3.35 -37.55
C LYS A 256 -7.42 2.31 -37.53
N ARG A 257 -7.86 1.87 -36.34
CA ARG A 257 -9.01 0.95 -36.22
C ARG A 257 -10.34 1.58 -36.64
N LYS A 258 -10.55 2.88 -36.40
CA LYS A 258 -11.75 3.60 -36.84
C LYS A 258 -11.78 3.78 -38.35
N ILE A 259 -10.62 4.03 -38.97
CA ILE A 259 -10.51 4.16 -40.44
C ILE A 259 -10.81 2.82 -41.14
N ASN A 260 -10.27 1.71 -40.60
CA ASN A 260 -10.48 0.37 -41.17
C ASN A 260 -11.89 -0.22 -40.96
N ARG A 261 -12.76 0.44 -40.18
CA ARG A 261 -14.17 0.03 -39.96
C ARG A 261 -15.15 0.84 -40.79
N ARG A 262 -14.72 1.83 -41.54
CA ARG A 262 -15.47 2.58 -42.54
C ARG A 262 -15.22 2.02 -43.94
#